data_89f8d9cfdc7791ccf080b9f5a8136f53
#
_entry.id   89f8d9cfdc7791ccf080b9f5a8136f53
#
_cell.length_a   1.000
_cell.length_b   1.000
_cell.length_c   1.000
_cell.angle_alpha   90.00
_cell.angle_beta   90.00
_cell.angle_gamma   90.00
#
_symmetry.space_group_name_H-M   'P 1'
#
loop_
_entity.id
_entity.type
_entity.pdbx_description
1 polymer ?
#
loop_
_entity_poly.entity_id
_entity_poly.type
_entity_poly.pdbx_seq_one_letter_code
_entity_poly.pdbx_strand_id
1 'polypeptide(L)'
;MGGFRGGGLGMGMRAERSPHGRSARAAQADLTKKKTDFRKALPEIWRLVRPRKWLLLLGLVLVAINRVAGLTLPFVARPFVNLVIRGHQGAKLMPMVIAVFVATIIQAITSFSNTQLLSKAAQRMIADLRQQVQRHVGRLAVSFYDANRTGVLVSRIMSDVEGVRNLIGTGLVEFVGGLLTAAMAFVFLMHRSPRMTLIVFAVVGVFVFILQYAFKTIRPIFRERGKINAEVTGRLTESLGGVRVIKGYHAEEREASVFRVGVMRLLDNVMKSLTATSLMSMAATTVLGIVGAMVMLLSGRLALHNQMDDGTYIQYTMFLAFMIAPVIQVVNIGTQLTEAVAGIDRTMEILSEKDEFTDPARSVKLGEIVGDVRFENVEFSYEPGKPVLHGISFESHPGTVTALVGSSGSGKSTIISLLCAFHTPSEGKVLVDGFDLSRVDLNTYRSQLGVVLQESFLFDGTIRENILFSRPDATEEQFLFACHTANVDEFAERFPEGYDTVVGERGVKLSGGQRQRLSIARALLAAPRILILDEATSSLDSESEAMIQSGLAELMHGRTTFVIAHRLSTIRRADQILVVEQGLIVERGNHAELFALRGRYHDLYTRQHGLEANLFLAPGEGDKIEEDEEVEE
;
A
#
# COMPACT_ATOMS: atom_id res chain seq x y z
N MET A 1 -11.39 44.03 -51.13
CA MET A 1 -11.24 43.02 -52.20
C MET A 1 -10.28 41.93 -51.71
N GLY A 2 -10.74 40.68 -51.68
CA GLY A 2 -9.90 39.49 -51.64
C GLY A 2 -9.76 38.83 -50.28
N GLY A 3 -10.82 38.10 -49.80
CA GLY A 3 -10.70 37.17 -48.68
C GLY A 3 -10.11 35.82 -49.12
N PHE A 4 -9.23 35.23 -48.30
CA PHE A 4 -8.86 33.81 -48.37
C PHE A 4 -9.35 33.11 -47.13
N ARG A 5 -10.35 32.24 -47.30
CA ARG A 5 -10.77 31.21 -46.30
C ARG A 5 -9.85 30.02 -46.44
N GLY A 6 -9.06 29.75 -45.39
CA GLY A 6 -8.29 28.50 -45.24
C GLY A 6 -9.06 27.53 -44.36
N GLY A 7 -9.59 26.46 -44.96
CA GLY A 7 -10.23 25.37 -44.22
C GLY A 7 -9.17 24.46 -43.55
N GLY A 8 -9.16 24.41 -42.24
CA GLY A 8 -8.36 23.47 -41.46
C GLY A 8 -9.11 22.14 -41.27
N LEU A 9 -8.65 21.10 -41.95
CA LEU A 9 -9.02 19.71 -41.70
C LEU A 9 -8.41 19.25 -40.36
N GLY A 10 -9.19 19.32 -39.32
CA GLY A 10 -8.88 18.70 -38.03
C GLY A 10 -9.07 17.19 -38.09
N MET A 11 -8.04 16.42 -38.40
CA MET A 11 -8.00 14.99 -38.17
C MET A 11 -7.87 14.73 -36.66
N GLY A 12 -8.99 14.56 -35.99
CA GLY A 12 -9.05 14.07 -34.61
C GLY A 12 -8.68 12.58 -34.56
N MET A 13 -7.42 12.26 -34.28
CA MET A 13 -7.04 10.93 -33.83
C MET A 13 -7.71 10.66 -32.49
N ARG A 14 -8.85 9.96 -32.50
CA ARG A 14 -9.41 9.29 -31.33
C ARG A 14 -8.44 8.15 -30.98
N ALA A 15 -7.56 8.38 -30.00
CA ALA A 15 -6.85 7.29 -29.35
C ALA A 15 -7.89 6.35 -28.71
N GLU A 16 -8.03 5.16 -29.26
CA GLU A 16 -8.77 4.07 -28.64
C GLU A 16 -8.14 3.73 -27.29
N ARG A 17 -8.83 4.16 -26.23
CA ARG A 17 -8.43 3.87 -24.85
C ARG A 17 -8.78 2.41 -24.56
N SER A 18 -7.77 1.60 -24.25
CA SER A 18 -7.91 0.20 -23.87
C SER A 18 -8.97 0.01 -22.76
N PRO A 19 -9.75 -1.07 -22.80
CA PRO A 19 -10.84 -1.35 -21.85
C PRO A 19 -10.39 -1.49 -20.39
N HIS A 20 -9.12 -1.88 -20.15
CA HIS A 20 -8.55 -2.08 -18.82
C HIS A 20 -8.39 -0.81 -17.98
N GLY A 21 -8.38 0.38 -18.60
CA GLY A 21 -8.32 1.66 -17.89
C GLY A 21 -9.66 2.12 -17.31
N ARG A 22 -10.80 1.54 -17.71
CA ARG A 22 -12.13 1.97 -17.25
C ARG A 22 -12.60 1.29 -15.97
N SER A 23 -12.31 0.00 -15.78
CA SER A 23 -12.72 -0.74 -14.58
C SER A 23 -11.94 -0.30 -13.33
N ALA A 24 -10.61 -0.12 -13.45
CA ALA A 24 -9.79 0.40 -12.38
C ALA A 24 -10.13 1.85 -11.97
N ARG A 25 -10.54 2.70 -12.93
CA ARG A 25 -11.02 4.07 -12.64
C ARG A 25 -12.41 4.08 -12.01
N ALA A 26 -13.30 3.15 -12.36
CA ALA A 26 -14.62 3.04 -11.75
C ALA A 26 -14.52 2.57 -10.30
N ALA A 27 -13.71 1.56 -10.01
CA ALA A 27 -13.43 1.09 -8.65
C ALA A 27 -12.75 2.19 -7.79
N GLN A 28 -11.80 2.94 -8.36
CA GLN A 28 -11.14 4.05 -7.67
C GLN A 28 -12.06 5.27 -7.46
N ALA A 29 -13.04 5.49 -8.36
CA ALA A 29 -14.05 6.54 -8.23
C ALA A 29 -15.12 6.20 -7.18
N ASP A 30 -15.45 4.93 -6.99
CA ASP A 30 -16.40 4.48 -5.95
C ASP A 30 -15.80 4.56 -4.54
N LEU A 31 -14.51 4.26 -4.38
CA LEU A 31 -13.76 4.44 -3.12
C LEU A 31 -13.68 5.91 -2.67
N THR A 32 -13.78 6.87 -3.61
CA THR A 32 -13.76 8.32 -3.29
C THR A 32 -15.13 8.91 -2.95
N LYS A 33 -16.22 8.18 -3.17
CA LYS A 33 -17.59 8.66 -2.94
C LYS A 33 -18.18 8.30 -1.57
N LYS A 34 -17.62 7.34 -0.85
CA LYS A 34 -18.06 7.06 0.53
C LYS A 34 -17.76 8.28 1.40
N LYS A 35 -18.80 9.03 1.80
CA LYS A 35 -18.68 10.05 2.85
C LYS A 35 -18.17 9.34 4.10
N THR A 36 -17.01 9.78 4.58
CA THR A 36 -16.43 9.33 5.85
C THR A 36 -17.46 9.57 6.96
N ASP A 37 -18.05 8.52 7.47
CA ASP A 37 -19.07 8.61 8.52
C ASP A 37 -18.37 8.47 9.88
N PHE A 38 -18.10 9.60 10.51
CA PHE A 38 -17.43 9.67 11.81
C PHE A 38 -18.09 8.78 12.87
N ARG A 39 -19.41 8.53 12.75
CA ARG A 39 -20.14 7.66 13.67
C ARG A 39 -19.76 6.18 13.52
N LYS A 40 -19.34 5.76 12.33
CA LYS A 40 -18.88 4.38 12.07
C LYS A 40 -17.45 4.13 12.54
N ALA A 41 -16.58 5.16 12.44
CA ALA A 41 -15.20 5.07 12.92
C ALA A 41 -15.08 5.10 14.45
N LEU A 42 -16.04 5.72 15.16
CA LEU A 42 -15.99 5.90 16.62
C LEU A 42 -15.86 4.59 17.42
N PRO A 43 -16.63 3.52 17.16
CA PRO A 43 -16.47 2.26 17.88
C PRO A 43 -15.13 1.59 17.63
N GLU A 44 -14.56 1.72 16.42
CA GLU A 44 -13.25 1.16 16.08
C GLU A 44 -12.12 1.94 16.77
N ILE A 45 -12.21 3.26 16.75
CA ILE A 45 -11.30 4.13 17.52
C ILE A 45 -11.36 3.78 19.02
N TRP A 46 -12.56 3.57 19.54
CA TRP A 46 -12.73 3.18 20.94
C TRP A 46 -12.11 1.81 21.25
N ARG A 47 -12.22 0.85 20.34
CA ARG A 47 -11.58 -0.47 20.49
C ARG A 47 -10.06 -0.35 20.58
N LEU A 48 -9.43 0.52 19.78
CA LEU A 48 -8.00 0.81 19.80
C LEU A 48 -7.57 1.55 21.08
N VAL A 49 -8.40 2.45 21.59
CA VAL A 49 -8.14 3.30 22.75
C VAL A 49 -8.36 2.56 24.09
N ARG A 50 -9.36 1.67 24.14
CA ARG A 50 -9.80 0.99 25.37
C ARG A 50 -8.68 0.35 26.20
N PRO A 51 -7.67 -0.34 25.63
CA PRO A 51 -6.58 -0.92 26.40
C PRO A 51 -5.71 0.11 27.12
N ARG A 52 -5.70 1.38 26.62
CA ARG A 52 -4.84 2.48 27.11
C ARG A 52 -5.63 3.63 27.75
N LYS A 53 -6.90 3.41 28.12
CA LYS A 53 -7.81 4.44 28.65
C LYS A 53 -7.24 5.18 29.85
N TRP A 54 -6.56 4.50 30.77
CA TRP A 54 -5.97 5.12 31.97
C TRP A 54 -4.81 6.05 31.61
N LEU A 55 -4.04 5.71 30.62
CA LEU A 55 -2.92 6.53 30.14
C LEU A 55 -3.43 7.80 29.45
N LEU A 56 -4.53 7.70 28.67
CA LEU A 56 -5.19 8.87 28.09
C LEU A 56 -5.86 9.74 29.16
N LEU A 57 -6.48 9.15 30.16
CA LEU A 57 -7.04 9.90 31.30
C LEU A 57 -5.95 10.69 32.03
N LEU A 58 -4.80 10.06 32.33
CA LEU A 58 -3.66 10.74 32.94
C LEU A 58 -3.16 11.87 32.05
N GLY A 59 -3.07 11.66 30.74
CA GLY A 59 -2.73 12.71 29.78
C GLY A 59 -3.69 13.89 29.83
N LEU A 60 -5.01 13.64 29.88
CA LEU A 60 -6.01 14.70 29.99
C LEU A 60 -5.89 15.48 31.32
N VAL A 61 -5.58 14.81 32.43
CA VAL A 61 -5.31 15.47 33.71
C VAL A 61 -4.06 16.38 33.61
N LEU A 62 -2.98 15.87 33.01
CA LEU A 62 -1.76 16.67 32.77
C LEU A 62 -2.05 17.88 31.88
N VAL A 63 -2.90 17.73 30.83
CA VAL A 63 -3.37 18.84 30.00
C VAL A 63 -4.10 19.88 30.87
N ALA A 64 -5.03 19.45 31.72
CA ALA A 64 -5.76 20.36 32.57
C ALA A 64 -4.82 21.15 33.51
N ILE A 65 -3.89 20.46 34.18
CA ILE A 65 -2.88 21.12 35.04
C ILE A 65 -2.03 22.10 34.23
N ASN A 66 -1.57 21.70 33.04
CA ASN A 66 -0.78 22.56 32.16
C ASN A 66 -1.54 23.84 31.78
N ARG A 67 -2.84 23.72 31.44
CA ARG A 67 -3.66 24.88 31.05
C ARG A 67 -3.95 25.80 32.22
N VAL A 68 -4.24 25.24 33.39
CA VAL A 68 -4.42 26.03 34.61
C VAL A 68 -3.14 26.77 34.98
N ALA A 69 -2.00 26.09 34.95
CA ALA A 69 -0.69 26.72 35.21
C ALA A 69 -0.39 27.85 34.22
N GLY A 70 -0.71 27.64 32.90
CA GLY A 70 -0.53 28.67 31.87
C GLY A 70 -1.37 29.92 32.05
N LEU A 71 -2.51 29.84 32.77
CA LEU A 71 -3.36 31.00 33.07
C LEU A 71 -2.85 31.81 34.30
N THR A 72 -1.85 31.35 35.02
CA THR A 72 -1.33 32.06 36.22
C THR A 72 -0.83 33.47 35.87
N LEU A 73 -0.12 33.63 34.77
CA LEU A 73 0.38 34.96 34.34
C LEU A 73 -0.77 35.96 34.10
N PRO A 74 -1.85 35.65 33.33
CA PRO A 74 -3.01 36.52 33.25
C PRO A 74 -3.70 36.79 34.60
N PHE A 75 -3.78 35.80 35.49
CA PHE A 75 -4.38 36.00 36.80
C PHE A 75 -3.56 36.97 37.68
N VAL A 76 -2.26 36.90 37.62
CA VAL A 76 -1.35 37.78 38.39
C VAL A 76 -1.27 39.18 37.79
N ALA A 77 -1.58 39.38 36.51
CA ALA A 77 -1.42 40.68 35.83
C ALA A 77 -2.16 41.83 36.53
N ARG A 78 -3.43 41.61 36.93
CA ARG A 78 -4.21 42.65 37.63
C ARG A 78 -3.62 43.02 38.99
N PRO A 79 -3.42 42.11 39.95
CA PRO A 79 -2.82 42.46 41.25
C PRO A 79 -1.42 43.06 41.08
N PHE A 80 -0.64 42.62 40.09
CA PHE A 80 0.68 43.21 39.83
C PHE A 80 0.57 44.69 39.45
N VAL A 81 -0.30 45.07 38.51
CA VAL A 81 -0.47 46.46 38.10
C VAL A 81 -1.05 47.30 39.24
N ASN A 82 -2.10 46.82 39.90
CA ASN A 82 -2.82 47.63 40.87
C ASN A 82 -2.14 47.72 42.23
N LEU A 83 -1.51 46.64 42.73
CA LEU A 83 -0.90 46.63 44.06
C LEU A 83 0.59 46.97 44.04
N VAL A 84 1.33 46.47 43.02
CA VAL A 84 2.79 46.68 42.96
C VAL A 84 3.09 47.98 42.23
N ILE A 85 2.56 48.22 41.02
CA ILE A 85 2.92 49.42 40.25
C ILE A 85 2.21 50.65 40.81
N ARG A 86 0.87 50.64 40.92
CA ARG A 86 0.11 51.80 41.38
C ARG A 86 0.13 51.97 42.91
N GLY A 87 0.02 50.83 43.63
CA GLY A 87 -0.06 50.85 45.09
C GLY A 87 1.32 50.90 45.79
N HIS A 88 2.42 50.87 45.02
CA HIS A 88 3.81 50.86 45.53
C HIS A 88 4.10 49.80 46.62
N GLN A 89 3.34 48.68 46.61
CA GLN A 89 3.49 47.59 47.59
C GLN A 89 4.60 46.63 47.16
N GLY A 90 5.87 47.03 47.31
CA GLY A 90 7.02 46.20 46.91
C GLY A 90 7.10 44.83 47.58
N ALA A 91 6.56 44.68 48.79
CA ALA A 91 6.52 43.41 49.50
C ALA A 91 5.73 42.31 48.75
N LYS A 92 4.77 42.67 47.87
CA LYS A 92 3.96 41.73 47.09
C LYS A 92 4.62 41.32 45.76
N LEU A 93 5.71 42.01 45.35
CA LEU A 93 6.41 41.71 44.08
C LEU A 93 6.96 40.27 44.07
N MET A 94 7.77 39.94 45.08
CA MET A 94 8.47 38.67 45.13
C MET A 94 7.53 37.46 45.18
N PRO A 95 6.45 37.44 45.99
CA PRO A 95 5.45 36.36 45.95
C PRO A 95 4.80 36.18 44.59
N MET A 96 4.51 37.26 43.85
CA MET A 96 3.90 37.17 42.51
C MET A 96 4.89 36.61 41.49
N VAL A 97 6.16 37.05 41.53
CA VAL A 97 7.24 36.53 40.67
C VAL A 97 7.43 35.03 40.94
N ILE A 98 7.50 34.62 42.20
CA ILE A 98 7.63 33.21 42.59
C ILE A 98 6.43 32.39 42.08
N ALA A 99 5.20 32.90 42.23
CA ALA A 99 4.00 32.19 41.77
C ALA A 99 4.04 31.97 40.25
N VAL A 100 4.41 32.98 39.46
CA VAL A 100 4.55 32.85 38.00
C VAL A 100 5.67 31.88 37.64
N PHE A 101 6.82 31.98 38.33
CA PHE A 101 7.96 31.09 38.10
C PHE A 101 7.61 29.62 38.40
N VAL A 102 7.01 29.34 39.54
CA VAL A 102 6.55 27.99 39.91
C VAL A 102 5.51 27.47 38.91
N ALA A 103 4.54 28.29 38.51
CA ALA A 103 3.56 27.93 37.50
C ALA A 103 4.21 27.61 36.15
N THR A 104 5.21 28.36 35.74
CA THR A 104 5.98 28.12 34.52
C THR A 104 6.73 26.78 34.58
N ILE A 105 7.35 26.46 35.72
CA ILE A 105 8.00 25.15 35.94
C ILE A 105 6.98 24.03 35.85
N ILE A 106 5.84 24.16 36.54
CA ILE A 106 4.74 23.16 36.45
C ILE A 106 4.26 23.00 35.02
N GLN A 107 4.10 24.10 34.28
CA GLN A 107 3.70 24.08 32.87
C GLN A 107 4.76 23.37 32.01
N ALA A 108 6.03 23.62 32.22
CA ALA A 108 7.12 22.97 31.48
C ALA A 108 7.15 21.45 31.75
N ILE A 109 7.10 21.06 33.04
CA ILE A 109 7.11 19.64 33.45
C ILE A 109 5.89 18.92 32.92
N THR A 110 4.70 19.49 33.08
CA THR A 110 3.46 18.85 32.60
C THR A 110 3.40 18.79 31.08
N SER A 111 3.89 19.80 30.37
CA SER A 111 3.99 19.79 28.89
C SER A 111 4.93 18.70 28.42
N PHE A 112 6.14 18.61 29.00
CA PHE A 112 7.09 17.55 28.69
C PHE A 112 6.51 16.16 28.99
N SER A 113 5.98 15.95 30.17
CA SER A 113 5.40 14.68 30.60
C SER A 113 4.25 14.25 29.70
N ASN A 114 3.37 15.18 29.35
CA ASN A 114 2.23 14.93 28.47
C ASN A 114 2.68 14.53 27.05
N THR A 115 3.63 15.27 26.48
CA THR A 115 4.20 14.96 25.16
C THR A 115 4.85 13.57 25.16
N GLN A 116 5.68 13.25 26.17
CA GLN A 116 6.30 11.93 26.28
C GLN A 116 5.27 10.82 26.44
N LEU A 117 4.28 11.00 27.31
CA LEU A 117 3.27 10.01 27.61
C LEU A 117 2.40 9.70 26.38
N LEU A 118 1.76 10.73 25.81
CA LEU A 118 0.79 10.56 24.75
C LEU A 118 1.43 10.27 23.38
N SER A 119 2.57 10.93 23.06
CA SER A 119 3.26 10.65 21.81
C SER A 119 3.86 9.23 21.78
N LYS A 120 4.47 8.77 22.89
CA LYS A 120 4.97 7.40 22.98
C LYS A 120 3.84 6.37 22.89
N ALA A 121 2.70 6.65 23.55
CA ALA A 121 1.53 5.79 23.47
C ALA A 121 0.98 5.71 22.04
N ALA A 122 0.86 6.83 21.35
CA ALA A 122 0.42 6.90 19.97
C ALA A 122 1.39 6.15 19.03
N GLN A 123 2.71 6.33 19.19
CA GLN A 123 3.70 5.62 18.37
C GLN A 123 3.67 4.10 18.57
N ARG A 124 3.55 3.64 19.81
CA ARG A 124 3.38 2.20 20.09
C ARG A 124 2.11 1.65 19.44
N MET A 125 1.02 2.39 19.48
CA MET A 125 -0.23 1.97 18.87
C MET A 125 -0.13 1.92 17.34
N ILE A 126 0.59 2.86 16.72
CA ILE A 126 0.89 2.83 15.30
C ILE A 126 1.72 1.60 14.95
N ALA A 127 2.76 1.29 15.74
CA ALA A 127 3.59 0.10 15.52
C ALA A 127 2.77 -1.18 15.61
N ASP A 128 1.93 -1.32 16.65
CA ASP A 128 1.05 -2.49 16.82
C ASP A 128 0.07 -2.62 15.65
N LEU A 129 -0.54 -1.51 15.24
CA LEU A 129 -1.50 -1.51 14.13
C LEU A 129 -0.83 -1.82 12.78
N ARG A 130 0.37 -1.29 12.52
CA ARG A 130 1.17 -1.64 11.33
C ARG A 130 1.50 -3.13 11.29
N GLN A 131 1.91 -3.72 12.41
CA GLN A 131 2.15 -5.15 12.51
C GLN A 131 0.87 -5.97 12.26
N GLN A 132 -0.25 -5.53 12.85
CA GLN A 132 -1.53 -6.21 12.66
C GLN A 132 -1.98 -6.17 11.21
N VAL A 133 -1.90 -4.99 10.55
CA VAL A 133 -2.26 -4.82 9.14
C VAL A 133 -1.33 -5.62 8.24
N GLN A 134 -0.01 -5.56 8.46
CA GLN A 134 0.97 -6.31 7.68
C GLN A 134 0.74 -7.83 7.78
N ARG A 135 0.53 -8.33 8.99
CA ARG A 135 0.22 -9.75 9.22
C ARG A 135 -1.08 -10.17 8.53
N HIS A 136 -2.10 -9.34 8.62
CA HIS A 136 -3.39 -9.62 7.98
C HIS A 136 -3.28 -9.57 6.46
N VAL A 137 -2.62 -8.53 5.92
CA VAL A 137 -2.36 -8.42 4.47
C VAL A 137 -1.62 -9.66 3.98
N GLY A 138 -0.56 -10.13 4.66
CA GLY A 138 0.17 -11.34 4.28
C GLY A 138 -0.65 -12.64 4.28
N ARG A 139 -1.88 -12.61 4.79
CA ARG A 139 -2.80 -13.75 4.86
C ARG A 139 -4.03 -13.62 3.95
N LEU A 140 -4.10 -12.54 3.16
CA LEU A 140 -5.17 -12.35 2.19
C LEU A 140 -4.94 -13.22 0.95
N ALA A 141 -6.04 -13.61 0.30
CA ALA A 141 -6.00 -14.40 -0.92
C ALA A 141 -5.25 -13.68 -2.06
N VAL A 142 -4.61 -14.44 -2.95
CA VAL A 142 -3.87 -13.90 -4.10
C VAL A 142 -4.76 -13.01 -4.98
N SER A 143 -6.04 -13.35 -5.13
CA SER A 143 -7.03 -12.54 -5.86
C SER A 143 -7.14 -11.09 -5.35
N PHE A 144 -6.89 -10.86 -4.06
CA PHE A 144 -6.86 -9.51 -3.50
C PHE A 144 -5.65 -8.70 -4.03
N TYR A 145 -4.49 -9.36 -4.20
CA TYR A 145 -3.30 -8.72 -4.75
C TYR A 145 -3.43 -8.45 -6.25
N ASP A 146 -4.09 -9.33 -6.98
CA ASP A 146 -4.38 -9.13 -8.42
C ASP A 146 -5.29 -7.90 -8.64
N ALA A 147 -6.24 -7.68 -7.72
CA ALA A 147 -7.16 -6.55 -7.77
C ALA A 147 -6.54 -5.23 -7.25
N ASN A 148 -5.46 -5.27 -6.45
CA ASN A 148 -4.90 -4.12 -5.76
C ASN A 148 -3.42 -3.89 -6.11
N ARG A 149 -3.07 -2.65 -6.45
CA ARG A 149 -1.67 -2.30 -6.73
C ARG A 149 -0.84 -2.34 -5.44
N THR A 150 0.33 -2.95 -5.48
CA THR A 150 1.27 -3.07 -4.35
C THR A 150 1.57 -1.71 -3.68
N GLY A 151 1.79 -0.64 -4.48
CA GLY A 151 2.04 0.70 -3.94
C GLY A 151 0.87 1.26 -3.11
N VAL A 152 -0.39 0.90 -3.45
CA VAL A 152 -1.56 1.28 -2.66
C VAL A 152 -1.55 0.57 -1.31
N LEU A 153 -1.21 -0.72 -1.28
CA LEU A 153 -1.13 -1.51 -0.05
C LEU A 153 -0.02 -0.98 0.88
N VAL A 154 1.16 -0.68 0.32
CA VAL A 154 2.27 -0.04 1.07
C VAL A 154 1.82 1.29 1.67
N SER A 155 1.16 2.15 0.88
CA SER A 155 0.64 3.43 1.39
C SER A 155 -0.39 3.23 2.51
N ARG A 156 -1.28 2.25 2.40
CA ARG A 156 -2.27 1.93 3.45
C ARG A 156 -1.61 1.45 4.74
N ILE A 157 -0.56 0.63 4.67
CA ILE A 157 0.17 0.13 5.85
C ILE A 157 1.00 1.26 6.49
N MET A 158 1.65 2.09 5.70
CA MET A 158 2.61 3.07 6.22
C MET A 158 1.97 4.41 6.55
N SER A 159 1.19 4.98 5.62
CA SER A 159 0.68 6.36 5.72
C SER A 159 -0.69 6.45 6.38
N ASP A 160 -1.64 5.56 6.05
CA ASP A 160 -3.01 5.65 6.57
C ASP A 160 -3.04 5.37 8.08
N VAL A 161 -2.22 4.43 8.56
CA VAL A 161 -2.08 4.12 10.00
C VAL A 161 -1.49 5.30 10.78
N GLU A 162 -0.66 6.15 10.15
CA GLU A 162 -0.06 7.30 10.84
C GLU A 162 -1.09 8.37 11.24
N GLY A 163 -2.23 8.42 10.57
CA GLY A 163 -3.35 9.28 10.96
C GLY A 163 -3.81 9.11 12.41
N VAL A 164 -3.64 7.92 12.98
CA VAL A 164 -3.92 7.61 14.39
C VAL A 164 -3.15 8.52 15.35
N ARG A 165 -1.90 8.92 15.00
CA ARG A 165 -1.10 9.85 15.80
C ARG A 165 -1.80 11.19 16.02
N ASN A 166 -2.39 11.74 14.95
CA ASN A 166 -3.07 13.02 15.02
C ASN A 166 -4.38 12.93 15.83
N LEU A 167 -5.03 11.78 15.80
CA LEU A 167 -6.28 11.55 16.51
C LEU A 167 -6.09 11.36 18.03
N ILE A 168 -5.04 10.64 18.46
CA ILE A 168 -4.87 10.19 19.86
C ILE A 168 -3.69 10.90 20.55
N GLY A 169 -2.72 11.35 19.77
CA GLY A 169 -1.51 12.04 20.28
C GLY A 169 -1.71 13.55 20.41
N THR A 170 -0.92 14.29 19.65
CA THR A 170 -0.86 15.76 19.71
C THR A 170 -2.18 16.43 19.36
N GLY A 171 -2.93 15.92 18.39
CA GLY A 171 -4.18 16.53 17.96
C GLY A 171 -5.26 16.52 19.04
N LEU A 172 -5.41 15.42 19.78
CA LEU A 172 -6.36 15.34 20.90
C LEU A 172 -5.96 16.31 22.01
N VAL A 173 -4.68 16.38 22.36
CA VAL A 173 -4.13 17.29 23.38
C VAL A 173 -4.40 18.74 23.02
N GLU A 174 -4.09 19.13 21.80
CA GLU A 174 -4.29 20.49 21.33
C GLU A 174 -5.78 20.85 21.25
N PHE A 175 -6.62 19.93 20.78
CA PHE A 175 -8.05 20.15 20.70
C PHE A 175 -8.70 20.30 22.08
N VAL A 176 -8.51 19.30 22.96
CA VAL A 176 -9.12 19.30 24.30
C VAL A 176 -8.50 20.41 25.16
N GLY A 177 -7.17 20.57 25.09
CA GLY A 177 -6.47 21.64 25.82
C GLY A 177 -6.88 23.03 25.35
N GLY A 178 -7.02 23.24 24.05
CA GLY A 178 -7.50 24.48 23.46
C GLY A 178 -8.93 24.81 23.89
N LEU A 179 -9.83 23.82 23.80
CA LEU A 179 -11.24 23.98 24.21
C LEU A 179 -11.35 24.30 25.72
N LEU A 180 -10.56 23.58 26.55
CA LEU A 180 -10.52 23.84 27.99
C LEU A 180 -10.02 25.24 28.30
N THR A 181 -8.94 25.68 27.64
CA THR A 181 -8.40 27.04 27.80
C THR A 181 -9.40 28.10 27.39
N ALA A 182 -10.04 27.93 26.23
CA ALA A 182 -11.07 28.85 25.76
C ALA A 182 -12.28 28.91 26.71
N ALA A 183 -12.72 27.77 27.22
CA ALA A 183 -13.82 27.68 28.18
C ALA A 183 -13.46 28.37 29.50
N MET A 184 -12.27 28.14 30.07
CA MET A 184 -11.82 28.79 31.29
C MET A 184 -11.68 30.32 31.09
N ALA A 185 -11.09 30.75 29.96
CA ALA A 185 -10.97 32.15 29.63
C ALA A 185 -12.34 32.81 29.45
N PHE A 186 -13.27 32.15 28.75
CA PHE A 186 -14.64 32.65 28.55
C PHE A 186 -15.39 32.80 29.90
N VAL A 187 -15.37 31.79 30.74
CA VAL A 187 -16.01 31.85 32.08
C VAL A 187 -15.44 33.01 32.92
N PHE A 188 -14.11 33.16 32.92
CA PHE A 188 -13.45 34.24 33.62
C PHE A 188 -13.84 35.62 33.10
N LEU A 189 -13.79 35.82 31.77
CA LEU A 189 -14.18 37.07 31.10
C LEU A 189 -15.65 37.41 31.33
N MET A 190 -16.54 36.40 31.26
CA MET A 190 -17.97 36.56 31.52
C MET A 190 -18.25 37.01 32.94
N HIS A 191 -17.55 36.45 33.91
CA HIS A 191 -17.67 36.87 35.31
C HIS A 191 -17.17 38.31 35.53
N ARG A 192 -16.20 38.74 34.77
CA ARG A 192 -15.55 40.03 34.93
C ARG A 192 -16.28 41.18 34.29
N SER A 193 -16.73 40.99 33.03
CA SER A 193 -17.50 41.98 32.26
C SER A 193 -18.41 41.27 31.24
N PRO A 194 -19.65 40.91 31.64
CA PRO A 194 -20.55 40.15 30.76
C PRO A 194 -20.85 40.86 29.44
N ARG A 195 -21.10 42.17 29.49
CA ARG A 195 -21.44 42.95 28.30
C ARG A 195 -20.30 42.97 27.28
N MET A 196 -19.07 43.24 27.71
CA MET A 196 -17.89 43.23 26.83
C MET A 196 -17.69 41.85 26.24
N THR A 197 -17.75 40.80 27.07
CA THR A 197 -17.50 39.44 26.66
C THR A 197 -18.52 38.97 25.63
N LEU A 198 -19.80 39.28 25.79
CA LEU A 198 -20.85 38.95 24.82
C LEU A 198 -20.64 39.64 23.47
N ILE A 199 -20.25 40.92 23.46
CA ILE A 199 -19.97 41.68 22.24
C ILE A 199 -18.76 41.03 21.50
N VAL A 200 -17.66 40.78 22.21
CA VAL A 200 -16.48 40.11 21.64
C VAL A 200 -16.82 38.73 21.12
N PHE A 201 -17.57 37.94 21.91
CA PHE A 201 -18.00 36.61 21.51
C PHE A 201 -18.87 36.60 20.27
N ALA A 202 -19.74 37.58 20.10
CA ALA A 202 -20.55 37.75 18.88
C ALA A 202 -19.66 38.03 17.64
N VAL A 203 -18.64 38.89 17.77
CA VAL A 203 -17.70 39.18 16.68
C VAL A 203 -16.86 37.94 16.33
N VAL A 204 -16.35 37.22 17.35
CA VAL A 204 -15.63 35.97 17.14
C VAL A 204 -16.52 34.89 16.52
N GLY A 205 -17.80 34.83 16.90
CA GLY A 205 -18.82 33.96 16.30
C GLY A 205 -19.05 34.22 14.82
N VAL A 206 -19.19 35.50 14.44
CA VAL A 206 -19.27 35.90 13.01
C VAL A 206 -17.99 35.49 12.26
N PHE A 207 -16.84 35.67 12.87
CA PHE A 207 -15.58 35.27 12.28
C PHE A 207 -15.50 33.73 12.07
N VAL A 208 -15.89 32.93 13.04
CA VAL A 208 -15.96 31.48 12.90
C VAL A 208 -16.86 31.06 11.75
N PHE A 209 -17.99 31.76 11.56
CA PHE A 209 -18.88 31.49 10.45
C PHE A 209 -18.22 31.83 9.09
N ILE A 210 -17.54 32.97 8.99
CA ILE A 210 -16.76 33.35 7.81
C ILE A 210 -15.66 32.32 7.52
N LEU A 211 -14.93 31.86 8.56
CA LEU A 211 -13.93 30.83 8.43
C LEU A 211 -14.51 29.51 7.91
N GLN A 212 -15.66 29.08 8.40
CA GLN A 212 -16.32 27.86 7.91
C GLN A 212 -16.68 27.96 6.43
N TYR A 213 -17.15 29.14 5.99
CA TYR A 213 -17.45 29.39 4.57
C TYR A 213 -16.18 29.37 3.71
N ALA A 214 -15.13 30.06 4.15
CA ALA A 214 -13.81 30.06 3.48
C ALA A 214 -13.23 28.65 3.37
N PHE A 215 -13.35 27.85 4.43
CA PHE A 215 -12.92 26.43 4.42
C PHE A 215 -13.66 25.59 3.37
N LYS A 216 -14.95 25.80 3.20
CA LYS A 216 -15.74 25.12 2.17
C LYS A 216 -15.19 25.39 0.76
N THR A 217 -14.68 26.59 0.53
CA THR A 217 -14.14 27.03 -0.76
C THR A 217 -12.69 26.55 -0.96
N ILE A 218 -11.89 26.51 0.09
CA ILE A 218 -10.46 26.14 0.02
C ILE A 218 -10.27 24.62 -0.05
N ARG A 219 -11.11 23.85 0.62
CA ARG A 219 -11.02 22.38 0.67
C ARG A 219 -10.94 21.70 -0.71
N PRO A 220 -11.69 22.07 -1.75
CA PRO A 220 -11.54 21.50 -3.09
C PRO A 220 -10.17 21.78 -3.73
N ILE A 221 -9.57 22.96 -3.46
CA ILE A 221 -8.24 23.33 -3.99
C ILE A 221 -7.17 22.38 -3.41
N PHE A 222 -7.19 22.12 -2.10
CA PHE A 222 -6.27 21.16 -1.47
C PHE A 222 -6.50 19.74 -1.96
N ARG A 223 -7.74 19.33 -2.18
CA ARG A 223 -8.06 18.01 -2.73
C ARG A 223 -7.52 17.84 -4.15
N GLU A 224 -7.66 18.87 -4.98
CA GLU A 224 -7.13 18.87 -6.35
C GLU A 224 -5.60 18.84 -6.35
N ARG A 225 -4.95 19.59 -5.45
CA ARG A 225 -3.50 19.51 -5.23
C ARG A 225 -3.04 18.08 -4.94
N GLY A 226 -3.76 17.36 -4.07
CA GLY A 226 -3.46 15.95 -3.77
C GLY A 226 -3.51 15.06 -5.00
N LYS A 227 -4.50 15.26 -5.89
CA LYS A 227 -4.64 14.50 -7.14
C LYS A 227 -3.49 14.80 -8.11
N ILE A 228 -3.22 16.10 -8.34
CA ILE A 228 -2.14 16.53 -9.26
C ILE A 228 -0.79 15.99 -8.76
N ASN A 229 -0.53 16.08 -7.45
CA ASN A 229 0.69 15.54 -6.86
C ASN A 229 0.82 14.03 -7.07
N ALA A 230 -0.26 13.27 -6.91
CA ALA A 230 -0.28 11.83 -7.18
C ALA A 230 -0.03 11.51 -8.67
N GLU A 231 -0.60 12.30 -9.60
CA GLU A 231 -0.35 12.16 -11.04
C GLU A 231 1.12 12.42 -11.39
N VAL A 232 1.71 13.49 -10.84
CA VAL A 232 3.13 13.85 -11.06
C VAL A 232 4.06 12.80 -10.49
N THR A 233 3.80 12.34 -9.26
CA THR A 233 4.60 11.27 -8.62
C THR A 233 4.47 9.95 -9.38
N GLY A 234 3.27 9.59 -9.82
CA GLY A 234 3.04 8.40 -10.65
C GLY A 234 3.82 8.46 -11.95
N ARG A 235 3.83 9.61 -12.62
CA ARG A 235 4.61 9.81 -13.85
C ARG A 235 6.12 9.70 -13.60
N LEU A 236 6.62 10.28 -12.51
CA LEU A 236 8.03 10.17 -12.13
C LEU A 236 8.44 8.71 -11.91
N THR A 237 7.61 7.95 -11.19
CA THR A 237 7.86 6.52 -10.95
C THR A 237 7.90 5.72 -12.26
N GLU A 238 6.97 6.01 -13.18
CA GLU A 238 6.94 5.39 -14.51
C GLU A 238 8.20 5.72 -15.32
N SER A 239 8.62 6.99 -15.35
CA SER A 239 9.81 7.44 -16.05
C SER A 239 11.09 6.80 -15.50
N LEU A 240 11.23 6.73 -14.17
CA LEU A 240 12.39 6.09 -13.53
C LEU A 240 12.39 4.57 -13.75
N GLY A 241 11.22 3.92 -13.69
CA GLY A 241 11.10 2.50 -14.01
C GLY A 241 11.40 2.17 -15.47
N GLY A 242 11.04 3.08 -16.39
CA GLY A 242 11.27 2.96 -17.83
C GLY A 242 12.56 3.63 -18.35
N VAL A 243 13.51 3.97 -17.48
CA VAL A 243 14.70 4.77 -17.85
C VAL A 243 15.51 4.17 -19.00
N ARG A 244 15.61 2.85 -19.08
CA ARG A 244 16.30 2.15 -20.17
C ARG A 244 15.63 2.39 -21.53
N VAL A 245 14.29 2.44 -21.53
CA VAL A 245 13.50 2.74 -22.75
C VAL A 245 13.70 4.20 -23.15
N ILE A 246 13.62 5.12 -22.18
CA ILE A 246 13.83 6.56 -22.40
C ILE A 246 15.22 6.79 -23.00
N LYS A 247 16.26 6.17 -22.41
CA LYS A 247 17.64 6.25 -22.92
C LYS A 247 17.82 5.61 -24.29
N GLY A 248 17.23 4.43 -24.50
CA GLY A 248 17.35 3.70 -25.77
C GLY A 248 16.73 4.45 -26.97
N TYR A 249 15.71 5.27 -26.72
CA TYR A 249 15.04 6.05 -27.77
C TYR A 249 15.35 7.55 -27.75
N HIS A 250 16.36 8.00 -26.99
CA HIS A 250 16.72 9.42 -26.85
C HIS A 250 15.52 10.30 -26.52
N ALA A 251 14.64 9.82 -25.61
CA ALA A 251 13.38 10.46 -25.29
C ALA A 251 13.45 11.33 -24.02
N GLU A 252 14.65 11.68 -23.52
CA GLU A 252 14.85 12.42 -22.27
C GLU A 252 14.16 13.77 -22.28
N GLU A 253 14.34 14.56 -23.35
CA GLU A 253 13.73 15.87 -23.47
C GLU A 253 12.21 15.80 -23.59
N ARG A 254 11.70 14.78 -24.29
CA ARG A 254 10.27 14.54 -24.40
C ARG A 254 9.69 14.23 -23.03
N GLU A 255 10.33 13.34 -22.25
CA GLU A 255 9.87 12.95 -20.93
C GLU A 255 9.98 14.12 -19.93
N ALA A 256 11.09 14.88 -19.98
CA ALA A 256 11.26 16.09 -19.19
C ALA A 256 10.16 17.13 -19.48
N SER A 257 9.74 17.26 -20.74
CA SER A 257 8.66 18.17 -21.13
C SER A 257 7.30 17.75 -20.56
N VAL A 258 7.00 16.45 -20.59
CA VAL A 258 5.76 15.89 -20.01
C VAL A 258 5.73 16.09 -18.49
N PHE A 259 6.85 15.82 -17.82
CA PHE A 259 6.98 16.04 -16.38
C PHE A 259 6.84 17.52 -16.02
N ARG A 260 7.48 18.42 -16.81
CA ARG A 260 7.36 19.89 -16.65
C ARG A 260 5.92 20.36 -16.67
N VAL A 261 5.10 19.87 -17.60
CA VAL A 261 3.66 20.22 -17.68
C VAL A 261 2.95 19.83 -16.38
N GLY A 262 3.22 18.64 -15.83
CA GLY A 262 2.66 18.20 -14.58
C GLY A 262 3.06 19.10 -13.40
N VAL A 263 4.36 19.43 -13.30
CA VAL A 263 4.89 20.33 -12.26
C VAL A 263 4.32 21.73 -12.37
N MET A 264 4.15 22.27 -13.58
CA MET A 264 3.54 23.59 -13.78
C MET A 264 2.07 23.62 -13.36
N ARG A 265 1.31 22.55 -13.63
CA ARG A 265 -0.06 22.42 -13.11
C ARG A 265 -0.10 22.36 -11.59
N LEU A 266 0.87 21.64 -10.97
CA LEU A 266 1.02 21.60 -9.53
C LEU A 266 1.35 22.98 -8.95
N LEU A 267 2.28 23.71 -9.57
CA LEU A 267 2.65 25.07 -9.19
C LEU A 267 1.44 26.01 -9.23
N ASP A 268 0.67 26.01 -10.33
CA ASP A 268 -0.53 26.85 -10.47
C ASP A 268 -1.56 26.57 -9.36
N ASN A 269 -1.77 25.29 -9.04
CA ASN A 269 -2.67 24.92 -7.93
C ASN A 269 -2.11 25.34 -6.56
N VAL A 270 -0.79 25.21 -6.33
CA VAL A 270 -0.11 25.68 -5.12
C VAL A 270 -0.25 27.20 -4.99
N MET A 271 -0.06 27.96 -6.07
CA MET A 271 -0.24 29.43 -6.07
C MET A 271 -1.67 29.83 -5.71
N LYS A 272 -2.67 29.13 -6.25
CA LYS A 272 -4.09 29.32 -5.87
C LYS A 272 -4.31 29.04 -4.38
N SER A 273 -3.73 27.93 -3.86
CA SER A 273 -3.86 27.60 -2.44
C SER A 273 -3.16 28.60 -1.52
N LEU A 274 -1.97 29.11 -1.92
CA LEU A 274 -1.26 30.17 -1.20
C LEU A 274 -2.06 31.46 -1.14
N THR A 275 -2.63 31.89 -2.27
CA THR A 275 -3.48 33.08 -2.31
C THR A 275 -4.69 32.94 -1.39
N ALA A 276 -5.35 31.78 -1.44
CA ALA A 276 -6.52 31.52 -0.60
C ALA A 276 -6.17 31.49 0.90
N THR A 277 -5.06 30.84 1.29
CA THR A 277 -4.61 30.79 2.68
C THR A 277 -4.11 32.17 3.18
N SER A 278 -3.44 32.94 2.32
CA SER A 278 -3.00 34.31 2.65
C SER A 278 -4.19 35.23 2.86
N LEU A 279 -5.23 35.16 2.03
CA LEU A 279 -6.47 35.93 2.19
C LEU A 279 -7.17 35.58 3.51
N MET A 280 -7.18 34.29 3.86
CA MET A 280 -7.75 33.82 5.12
C MET A 280 -6.94 34.31 6.34
N SER A 281 -5.60 34.30 6.26
CA SER A 281 -4.74 34.86 7.30
C SER A 281 -4.93 36.37 7.45
N MET A 282 -5.05 37.09 6.33
CA MET A 282 -5.35 38.52 6.33
C MET A 282 -6.69 38.80 7.02
N ALA A 283 -7.75 38.05 6.67
CA ALA A 283 -9.05 38.19 7.32
C ALA A 283 -8.96 37.90 8.84
N ALA A 284 -8.24 36.87 9.24
CA ALA A 284 -8.05 36.52 10.64
C ALA A 284 -7.33 37.65 11.41
N THR A 285 -6.25 38.19 10.84
CA THR A 285 -5.50 39.31 11.44
C THR A 285 -6.35 40.57 11.55
N THR A 286 -7.14 40.86 10.50
CA THR A 286 -8.06 42.03 10.49
C THR A 286 -9.12 41.91 11.59
N VAL A 287 -9.75 40.74 11.72
CA VAL A 287 -10.75 40.51 12.78
C VAL A 287 -10.12 40.60 14.17
N LEU A 288 -8.92 40.04 14.36
CA LEU A 288 -8.18 40.17 15.62
C LEU A 288 -7.90 41.64 15.95
N GLY A 289 -7.51 42.44 14.95
CA GLY A 289 -7.32 43.91 15.08
C GLY A 289 -8.62 44.64 15.45
N ILE A 290 -9.74 44.27 14.79
CA ILE A 290 -11.07 44.85 15.09
C ILE A 290 -11.48 44.52 16.53
N VAL A 291 -11.30 43.25 16.96
CA VAL A 291 -11.59 42.84 18.35
C VAL A 291 -10.71 43.62 19.34
N GLY A 292 -9.41 43.75 19.06
CA GLY A 292 -8.48 44.51 19.87
C GLY A 292 -8.88 46.01 20.01
N ALA A 293 -9.20 46.63 18.87
CA ALA A 293 -9.68 48.02 18.85
C ALA A 293 -11.01 48.22 19.61
N MET A 294 -11.92 47.25 19.45
CA MET A 294 -13.21 47.28 20.13
C MET A 294 -13.06 47.10 21.65
N VAL A 295 -12.20 46.14 22.07
CA VAL A 295 -11.88 45.98 23.51
C VAL A 295 -11.22 47.25 24.06
N MET A 296 -10.29 47.88 23.34
CA MET A 296 -9.66 49.11 23.72
C MET A 296 -10.68 50.26 23.88
N LEU A 297 -11.63 50.38 22.92
CA LEU A 297 -12.68 51.39 22.98
C LEU A 297 -13.63 51.19 24.17
N LEU A 298 -14.11 49.94 24.35
CA LEU A 298 -15.06 49.64 25.42
C LEU A 298 -14.41 49.74 26.81
N SER A 299 -13.21 49.21 26.97
CA SER A 299 -12.48 49.28 28.23
C SER A 299 -12.03 50.74 28.56
N GLY A 300 -11.61 51.49 27.54
CA GLY A 300 -11.30 52.90 27.69
C GLY A 300 -12.47 53.73 28.17
N ARG A 301 -13.68 53.51 27.61
CA ARG A 301 -14.93 54.15 28.11
C ARG A 301 -15.21 53.77 29.55
N LEU A 302 -15.08 52.50 29.92
CA LEU A 302 -15.30 52.03 31.29
C LEU A 302 -14.26 52.62 32.26
N ALA A 303 -12.99 52.75 31.84
CA ALA A 303 -11.91 53.37 32.63
C ALA A 303 -12.14 54.88 32.87
N LEU A 304 -12.56 55.62 31.83
CA LEU A 304 -12.89 57.05 31.97
C LEU A 304 -14.05 57.30 32.95
N HIS A 305 -14.96 56.33 33.11
CA HIS A 305 -16.06 56.37 34.09
C HIS A 305 -15.72 55.69 35.44
N ASN A 306 -14.45 55.41 35.70
CA ASN A 306 -13.95 54.71 36.92
C ASN A 306 -14.62 53.36 37.19
N GLN A 307 -15.16 52.69 36.13
CA GLN A 307 -15.77 51.39 36.24
C GLN A 307 -14.80 50.24 35.96
N MET A 308 -13.57 50.54 35.47
CA MET A 308 -12.55 49.57 35.16
C MET A 308 -11.18 50.10 35.52
N ASP A 309 -10.40 49.33 36.26
CA ASP A 309 -8.99 49.63 36.61
C ASP A 309 -8.05 49.14 35.49
N ASP A 310 -6.82 49.72 35.41
CA ASP A 310 -5.84 49.41 34.39
C ASP A 310 -5.39 47.93 34.48
N GLY A 311 -5.27 47.42 35.70
CA GLY A 311 -4.93 46.02 35.90
C GLY A 311 -5.98 45.08 35.32
N THR A 312 -7.27 45.46 35.44
CA THR A 312 -8.38 44.70 34.82
C THR A 312 -8.34 44.77 33.30
N TYR A 313 -7.98 45.92 32.71
CA TYR A 313 -7.83 46.02 31.26
C TYR A 313 -6.75 45.08 30.72
N ILE A 314 -5.56 45.08 31.33
CA ILE A 314 -4.44 44.22 30.95
C ILE A 314 -4.83 42.76 31.12
N GLN A 315 -5.41 42.41 32.25
CA GLN A 315 -5.89 41.05 32.51
C GLN A 315 -6.93 40.58 31.47
N TYR A 316 -7.91 41.43 31.15
CA TYR A 316 -8.94 41.16 30.17
C TYR A 316 -8.32 40.88 28.79
N THR A 317 -7.39 41.71 28.34
CA THR A 317 -6.71 41.58 27.04
C THR A 317 -5.92 40.27 26.96
N MET A 318 -5.22 39.88 28.04
CA MET A 318 -4.47 38.61 28.10
C MET A 318 -5.41 37.40 28.02
N PHE A 319 -6.51 37.38 28.79
CA PHE A 319 -7.48 36.29 28.73
C PHE A 319 -8.18 36.21 27.38
N LEU A 320 -8.41 37.36 26.73
CA LEU A 320 -8.98 37.42 25.41
C LEU A 320 -8.08 36.69 24.38
N ALA A 321 -6.77 36.88 24.44
CA ALA A 321 -5.83 36.17 23.60
C ALA A 321 -5.92 34.64 23.81
N PHE A 322 -6.03 34.19 25.04
CA PHE A 322 -6.22 32.75 25.36
C PHE A 322 -7.59 32.21 24.93
N MET A 323 -8.61 33.05 24.76
CA MET A 323 -9.90 32.64 24.24
C MET A 323 -9.89 32.50 22.71
N ILE A 324 -9.16 33.38 22.00
CA ILE A 324 -9.16 33.42 20.52
C ILE A 324 -8.19 32.39 19.93
N ALA A 325 -6.99 32.21 20.52
CA ALA A 325 -5.95 31.33 19.97
C ALA A 325 -6.43 29.91 19.65
N PRO A 326 -7.21 29.23 20.51
CA PRO A 326 -7.74 27.89 20.21
C PRO A 326 -8.70 27.85 19.02
N VAL A 327 -9.41 28.93 18.71
CA VAL A 327 -10.33 28.98 17.57
C VAL A 327 -9.58 28.77 16.24
N ILE A 328 -8.39 29.36 16.13
CA ILE A 328 -7.52 29.19 14.95
C ILE A 328 -6.97 27.74 14.90
N GLN A 329 -6.63 27.15 16.05
CA GLN A 329 -6.14 25.77 16.12
C GLN A 329 -7.19 24.75 15.75
N VAL A 330 -8.46 24.90 16.15
CA VAL A 330 -9.56 23.98 15.82
C VAL A 330 -9.71 23.79 14.31
N VAL A 331 -9.45 24.83 13.54
CA VAL A 331 -9.50 24.80 12.08
C VAL A 331 -8.41 23.87 11.51
N ASN A 332 -7.18 23.97 11.97
CA ASN A 332 -6.07 23.12 11.53
C ASN A 332 -6.26 21.67 11.97
N ILE A 333 -6.74 21.46 13.19
CA ILE A 333 -7.01 20.11 13.74
C ILE A 333 -8.16 19.45 12.97
N GLY A 334 -9.17 20.17 12.54
CA GLY A 334 -10.31 19.63 11.79
C GLY A 334 -9.90 18.93 10.48
N THR A 335 -8.91 19.46 9.76
CA THR A 335 -8.35 18.80 8.56
C THR A 335 -7.60 17.54 8.92
N GLN A 336 -6.72 17.59 9.91
CA GLN A 336 -5.95 16.43 10.38
C GLN A 336 -6.85 15.30 10.91
N LEU A 337 -7.92 15.64 11.63
CA LEU A 337 -8.91 14.67 12.10
C LEU A 337 -9.65 14.00 10.93
N THR A 338 -10.02 14.76 9.90
CA THR A 338 -10.69 14.22 8.72
C THR A 338 -9.80 13.23 7.97
N GLU A 339 -8.52 13.56 7.79
CA GLU A 339 -7.52 12.68 7.18
C GLU A 339 -7.27 11.43 8.03
N ALA A 340 -7.15 11.60 9.34
CA ALA A 340 -6.96 10.49 10.28
C ALA A 340 -8.12 9.50 10.26
N VAL A 341 -9.36 9.99 10.29
CA VAL A 341 -10.55 9.13 10.23
C VAL A 341 -10.63 8.41 8.89
N ALA A 342 -10.37 9.10 7.77
CA ALA A 342 -10.33 8.47 6.46
C ALA A 342 -9.23 7.38 6.36
N GLY A 343 -8.05 7.59 6.97
CA GLY A 343 -6.98 6.60 7.05
C GLY A 343 -7.39 5.38 7.85
N ILE A 344 -8.04 5.59 9.01
CA ILE A 344 -8.56 4.49 9.83
C ILE A 344 -9.63 3.69 9.08
N ASP A 345 -10.59 4.35 8.43
CA ASP A 345 -11.63 3.68 7.65
C ASP A 345 -11.00 2.76 6.58
N ARG A 346 -9.99 3.24 5.84
CA ARG A 346 -9.29 2.41 4.84
C ARG A 346 -8.48 1.27 5.47
N THR A 347 -7.88 1.50 6.63
CA THR A 347 -7.16 0.46 7.38
C THR A 347 -8.12 -0.62 7.87
N MET A 348 -9.29 -0.23 8.38
CA MET A 348 -10.32 -1.18 8.83
C MET A 348 -10.96 -1.93 7.67
N GLU A 349 -11.11 -1.30 6.50
CA GLU A 349 -11.55 -1.97 5.28
C GLU A 349 -10.63 -3.16 4.95
N ILE A 350 -9.30 -2.97 4.99
CA ILE A 350 -8.35 -4.08 4.80
C ILE A 350 -8.50 -5.14 5.89
N LEU A 351 -8.58 -4.75 7.17
CA LEU A 351 -8.70 -5.69 8.28
C LEU A 351 -10.04 -6.43 8.30
N SER A 352 -11.05 -5.96 7.56
CA SER A 352 -12.34 -6.62 7.39
C SER A 352 -12.37 -7.61 6.23
N GLU A 353 -11.36 -7.59 5.34
CA GLU A 353 -11.23 -8.59 4.28
C GLU A 353 -11.02 -9.98 4.88
N LYS A 354 -11.53 -11.00 4.18
CA LYS A 354 -11.44 -12.37 4.68
C LYS A 354 -10.01 -12.90 4.58
N ASP A 355 -9.48 -13.37 5.70
CA ASP A 355 -8.23 -14.13 5.77
C ASP A 355 -8.45 -15.51 5.15
N GLU A 356 -7.64 -15.90 4.16
CA GLU A 356 -7.80 -17.19 3.46
C GLU A 356 -7.53 -18.41 4.35
N PHE A 357 -6.78 -18.23 5.45
CA PHE A 357 -6.44 -19.31 6.40
C PHE A 357 -7.48 -19.48 7.52
N THR A 358 -8.39 -18.53 7.71
CA THR A 358 -9.43 -18.59 8.74
C THR A 358 -10.82 -18.89 8.16
N ASP A 359 -10.89 -19.31 6.89
CA ASP A 359 -12.16 -19.69 6.27
C ASP A 359 -12.70 -20.98 6.93
N PRO A 360 -13.86 -20.94 7.58
CA PRO A 360 -14.45 -22.13 8.22
C PRO A 360 -14.73 -23.29 7.24
N ALA A 361 -14.87 -23.01 5.95
CA ALA A 361 -15.05 -24.02 4.94
C ALA A 361 -13.77 -24.88 4.75
N ARG A 362 -12.59 -24.35 5.06
CA ARG A 362 -11.29 -25.01 4.90
C ARG A 362 -10.84 -25.72 6.18
N SER A 363 -11.59 -26.74 6.59
CA SER A 363 -11.38 -27.45 7.86
C SER A 363 -10.63 -28.79 7.71
N VAL A 364 -10.48 -29.31 6.49
CA VAL A 364 -9.86 -30.61 6.22
C VAL A 364 -8.33 -30.45 6.25
N LYS A 365 -7.67 -31.08 7.23
CA LYS A 365 -6.22 -31.15 7.28
C LYS A 365 -5.72 -32.36 6.52
N LEU A 366 -4.82 -32.15 5.57
CA LEU A 366 -4.15 -33.22 4.85
C LEU A 366 -2.97 -33.73 5.67
N GLY A 367 -2.79 -35.05 5.66
CA GLY A 367 -1.51 -35.68 6.04
C GLY A 367 -0.47 -35.56 4.93
N GLU A 368 0.49 -36.49 4.86
CA GLU A 368 1.37 -36.58 3.70
C GLU A 368 0.55 -36.98 2.48
N ILE A 369 0.58 -36.15 1.42
CA ILE A 369 -0.12 -36.42 0.18
C ILE A 369 0.68 -37.36 -0.71
N VAL A 370 -0.03 -38.18 -1.48
CA VAL A 370 0.56 -39.05 -2.52
C VAL A 370 0.72 -38.27 -3.81
N GLY A 371 -0.18 -37.32 -4.07
CA GLY A 371 -0.15 -36.42 -5.21
C GLY A 371 -1.02 -36.86 -6.38
N ASP A 372 -2.13 -37.59 -6.13
CA ASP A 372 -3.17 -37.80 -7.14
C ASP A 372 -3.99 -36.53 -7.33
N VAL A 373 -4.00 -35.97 -8.54
CA VAL A 373 -4.68 -34.71 -8.85
C VAL A 373 -5.77 -34.94 -9.87
N ARG A 374 -6.98 -34.44 -9.57
CA ARG A 374 -8.13 -34.55 -10.46
C ARG A 374 -8.87 -33.22 -10.58
N PHE A 375 -9.13 -32.78 -11.79
CA PHE A 375 -10.02 -31.69 -12.13
C PHE A 375 -11.36 -32.27 -12.63
N GLU A 376 -12.47 -31.85 -12.02
CA GLU A 376 -13.81 -32.32 -12.36
C GLU A 376 -14.68 -31.16 -12.81
N ASN A 377 -14.91 -31.03 -14.09
CA ASN A 377 -15.76 -30.02 -14.73
C ASN A 377 -15.51 -28.60 -14.22
N VAL A 378 -14.24 -28.20 -14.19
CA VAL A 378 -13.81 -26.94 -13.58
C VAL A 378 -14.08 -25.76 -14.51
N GLU A 379 -14.88 -24.81 -14.02
CA GLU A 379 -15.07 -23.50 -14.63
C GLU A 379 -14.42 -22.42 -13.78
N PHE A 380 -13.88 -21.39 -14.41
CA PHE A 380 -13.27 -20.27 -13.69
C PHE A 380 -13.34 -18.95 -14.45
N SER A 381 -13.57 -17.88 -13.69
CA SER A 381 -13.58 -16.49 -14.16
C SER A 381 -12.84 -15.58 -13.17
N TYR A 382 -11.90 -14.76 -13.65
CA TYR A 382 -11.28 -13.69 -12.83
C TYR A 382 -12.27 -12.54 -12.58
N GLU A 383 -13.10 -12.23 -13.55
CA GLU A 383 -14.15 -11.21 -13.47
C GLU A 383 -15.51 -11.88 -13.74
N PRO A 384 -16.57 -11.51 -13.01
CA PRO A 384 -17.90 -12.03 -13.27
C PRO A 384 -18.31 -11.82 -14.73
N GLY A 385 -18.80 -12.89 -15.40
CA GLY A 385 -19.24 -12.85 -16.78
C GLY A 385 -18.14 -12.94 -17.85
N LYS A 386 -16.88 -13.18 -17.45
CA LYS A 386 -15.76 -13.42 -18.37
C LYS A 386 -15.07 -14.75 -18.04
N PRO A 387 -15.66 -15.89 -18.44
CA PRO A 387 -15.07 -17.19 -18.17
C PRO A 387 -13.74 -17.36 -18.91
N VAL A 388 -12.79 -17.99 -18.23
CA VAL A 388 -11.45 -18.30 -18.75
C VAL A 388 -11.26 -19.80 -18.91
N LEU A 389 -11.85 -20.60 -18.04
CA LEU A 389 -11.89 -22.06 -18.15
C LEU A 389 -13.33 -22.52 -18.28
N HIS A 390 -13.56 -23.49 -19.16
CA HIS A 390 -14.86 -23.95 -19.59
C HIS A 390 -15.00 -25.48 -19.39
N GLY A 391 -15.26 -25.95 -18.15
CA GLY A 391 -15.51 -27.36 -17.86
C GLY A 391 -14.27 -28.26 -18.01
N ILE A 392 -13.10 -27.79 -17.53
CA ILE A 392 -11.85 -28.56 -17.58
C ILE A 392 -11.95 -29.80 -16.72
N SER A 393 -11.64 -30.98 -17.34
CA SER A 393 -11.60 -32.27 -16.64
C SER A 393 -10.39 -33.07 -17.06
N PHE A 394 -9.55 -33.50 -16.11
CA PHE A 394 -8.43 -34.40 -16.31
C PHE A 394 -7.97 -35.02 -15.00
N GLU A 395 -7.15 -36.06 -15.10
CA GLU A 395 -6.51 -36.73 -13.97
C GLU A 395 -5.00 -36.79 -14.20
N SER A 396 -4.23 -36.64 -13.13
CA SER A 396 -2.78 -36.77 -13.12
C SER A 396 -2.38 -37.69 -11.95
N HIS A 397 -1.77 -38.81 -12.26
CA HIS A 397 -1.43 -39.83 -11.27
C HIS A 397 -0.16 -39.48 -10.49
N PRO A 398 0.03 -40.04 -9.28
CA PRO A 398 1.21 -39.80 -8.47
C PRO A 398 2.51 -40.11 -9.21
N GLY A 399 3.47 -39.19 -9.10
CA GLY A 399 4.80 -39.35 -9.69
C GLY A 399 4.87 -39.15 -11.21
N THR A 400 3.77 -38.74 -11.87
CA THR A 400 3.73 -38.48 -13.33
C THR A 400 3.96 -37.00 -13.65
N VAL A 401 4.44 -36.74 -14.86
CA VAL A 401 4.66 -35.41 -15.41
C VAL A 401 3.52 -35.05 -16.38
N THR A 402 2.73 -34.04 -16.04
CA THR A 402 1.67 -33.51 -16.89
C THR A 402 2.11 -32.18 -17.51
N ALA A 403 2.27 -32.12 -18.82
CA ALA A 403 2.64 -30.93 -19.56
C ALA A 403 1.39 -30.18 -20.05
N LEU A 404 1.32 -28.87 -19.79
CA LEU A 404 0.30 -27.95 -20.31
C LEU A 404 0.88 -27.21 -21.53
N VAL A 405 0.28 -27.44 -22.70
CA VAL A 405 0.69 -26.87 -23.99
C VAL A 405 -0.45 -26.07 -24.58
N GLY A 406 -0.19 -25.00 -25.32
CA GLY A 406 -1.22 -24.18 -25.97
C GLY A 406 -0.79 -22.74 -26.16
N SER A 407 -1.60 -21.96 -26.86
CA SER A 407 -1.34 -20.55 -27.16
C SER A 407 -1.27 -19.68 -25.89
N SER A 408 -0.66 -18.50 -26.00
CA SER A 408 -0.68 -17.52 -24.89
C SER A 408 -2.12 -17.11 -24.58
N GLY A 409 -2.48 -17.05 -23.31
CA GLY A 409 -3.85 -16.73 -22.87
C GLY A 409 -4.86 -17.88 -22.98
N SER A 410 -4.44 -19.10 -23.30
CA SER A 410 -5.35 -20.26 -23.40
C SER A 410 -5.91 -20.79 -22.08
N GLY A 411 -5.36 -20.35 -20.92
CA GLY A 411 -5.81 -20.79 -19.59
C GLY A 411 -4.82 -21.65 -18.80
N LYS A 412 -3.62 -21.94 -19.31
CA LYS A 412 -2.59 -22.78 -18.66
C LYS A 412 -2.20 -22.28 -17.26
N SER A 413 -1.85 -20.99 -17.14
CA SER A 413 -1.48 -20.38 -15.85
C SER A 413 -2.67 -20.33 -14.88
N THR A 414 -3.91 -20.29 -15.40
CA THR A 414 -5.13 -20.36 -14.59
C THR A 414 -5.31 -21.76 -13.99
N ILE A 415 -5.06 -22.84 -14.75
CA ILE A 415 -5.06 -24.21 -14.23
C ILE A 415 -4.04 -24.35 -13.09
N ILE A 416 -2.83 -23.84 -13.29
CA ILE A 416 -1.78 -23.82 -12.24
C ILE A 416 -2.22 -23.01 -11.02
N SER A 417 -2.85 -21.85 -11.20
CA SER A 417 -3.32 -21.02 -10.08
C SER A 417 -4.39 -21.71 -9.25
N LEU A 418 -5.26 -22.50 -9.89
CA LEU A 418 -6.26 -23.33 -9.21
C LEU A 418 -5.60 -24.49 -8.45
N LEU A 419 -4.60 -25.13 -9.04
CA LEU A 419 -3.84 -26.20 -8.41
C LEU A 419 -3.04 -25.66 -7.19
N CYS A 420 -2.46 -24.46 -7.25
CA CYS A 420 -1.83 -23.81 -6.10
C CYS A 420 -2.84 -23.38 -5.02
N ALA A 421 -4.13 -23.55 -5.27
CA ALA A 421 -5.23 -23.01 -4.47
C ALA A 421 -5.11 -21.48 -4.25
N PHE A 422 -4.51 -20.74 -5.21
CA PHE A 422 -4.50 -19.28 -5.23
C PHE A 422 -5.88 -18.71 -5.54
N HIS A 423 -6.67 -19.47 -6.29
CA HIS A 423 -8.07 -19.21 -6.62
C HIS A 423 -8.92 -20.44 -6.34
N THR A 424 -10.21 -20.24 -6.21
CA THR A 424 -11.20 -21.30 -6.09
C THR A 424 -12.02 -21.38 -7.38
N PRO A 425 -12.33 -22.57 -7.92
CA PRO A 425 -13.18 -22.72 -9.08
C PRO A 425 -14.53 -22.01 -8.92
N SER A 426 -15.07 -21.46 -10.00
CA SER A 426 -16.44 -20.92 -10.03
C SER A 426 -17.48 -22.04 -9.98
N GLU A 427 -17.23 -23.13 -10.75
CA GLU A 427 -17.99 -24.37 -10.76
C GLU A 427 -17.03 -25.56 -10.89
N GLY A 428 -17.49 -26.76 -10.54
CA GLY A 428 -16.65 -27.96 -10.52
C GLY A 428 -15.76 -28.05 -9.29
N LYS A 429 -14.75 -28.93 -9.32
CA LYS A 429 -13.85 -29.22 -8.18
C LYS A 429 -12.44 -29.54 -8.65
N VAL A 430 -11.46 -29.13 -7.83
CA VAL A 430 -10.08 -29.61 -7.91
C VAL A 430 -9.83 -30.49 -6.70
N LEU A 431 -9.53 -31.75 -6.95
CA LEU A 431 -9.29 -32.76 -5.92
C LEU A 431 -7.81 -33.10 -5.87
N VAL A 432 -7.29 -33.28 -4.66
CA VAL A 432 -5.95 -33.83 -4.38
C VAL A 432 -6.13 -34.98 -3.42
N ASP A 433 -5.67 -36.17 -3.81
CA ASP A 433 -5.87 -37.42 -3.08
C ASP A 433 -7.35 -37.65 -2.69
N GLY A 434 -8.29 -37.24 -3.56
CA GLY A 434 -9.72 -37.33 -3.34
C GLY A 434 -10.32 -36.20 -2.48
N PHE A 435 -9.52 -35.29 -1.94
CA PHE A 435 -10.00 -34.16 -1.12
C PHE A 435 -10.17 -32.91 -1.97
N ASP A 436 -11.33 -32.26 -1.84
CA ASP A 436 -11.65 -31.00 -2.52
C ASP A 436 -10.81 -29.84 -1.94
N LEU A 437 -9.95 -29.23 -2.77
CA LEU A 437 -9.08 -28.12 -2.37
C LEU A 437 -9.83 -26.90 -1.83
N SER A 438 -11.10 -26.72 -2.15
CA SER A 438 -11.92 -25.66 -1.57
C SER A 438 -12.19 -25.84 -0.08
N ARG A 439 -12.04 -27.06 0.44
CA ARG A 439 -12.29 -27.44 1.84
C ARG A 439 -11.03 -27.77 2.64
N VAL A 440 -9.88 -27.82 1.99
CA VAL A 440 -8.59 -28.19 2.58
C VAL A 440 -7.95 -27.00 3.28
N ASP A 441 -7.34 -27.24 4.45
CA ASP A 441 -6.47 -26.28 5.14
C ASP A 441 -5.23 -25.97 4.28
N LEU A 442 -5.08 -24.71 3.90
CA LEU A 442 -4.05 -24.27 2.97
C LEU A 442 -2.63 -24.47 3.50
N ASN A 443 -2.42 -24.42 4.83
CA ASN A 443 -1.09 -24.62 5.39
C ASN A 443 -0.63 -26.08 5.17
N THR A 444 -1.53 -27.06 5.40
CA THR A 444 -1.21 -28.48 5.24
C THR A 444 -1.03 -28.87 3.79
N TYR A 445 -1.64 -28.17 2.86
CA TYR A 445 -1.51 -28.40 1.42
C TYR A 445 -0.27 -27.70 0.85
N ARG A 446 -0.19 -26.36 1.00
CA ARG A 446 0.89 -25.56 0.39
C ARG A 446 2.28 -25.90 0.93
N SER A 447 2.40 -26.43 2.15
CA SER A 447 3.68 -26.93 2.68
C SER A 447 4.23 -28.14 1.92
N GLN A 448 3.41 -28.80 1.10
CA GLN A 448 3.79 -29.95 0.29
C GLN A 448 3.87 -29.63 -1.22
N LEU A 449 3.74 -28.33 -1.57
CA LEU A 449 3.93 -27.83 -2.93
C LEU A 449 5.34 -27.26 -3.14
N GLY A 450 5.89 -27.53 -4.31
CA GLY A 450 7.06 -26.81 -4.84
C GLY A 450 6.65 -26.00 -6.06
N VAL A 451 7.05 -24.74 -6.11
CA VAL A 451 6.68 -23.85 -7.23
C VAL A 451 7.92 -23.17 -7.77
N VAL A 452 8.19 -23.35 -9.05
CA VAL A 452 9.22 -22.63 -9.81
C VAL A 452 8.50 -21.80 -10.86
N LEU A 453 8.43 -20.48 -10.63
CA LEU A 453 7.72 -19.54 -11.51
C LEU A 453 8.63 -19.04 -12.64
N GLN A 454 8.03 -18.58 -13.73
CA GLN A 454 8.69 -17.97 -14.88
C GLN A 454 9.61 -16.81 -14.47
N GLU A 455 9.14 -15.90 -13.62
CA GLU A 455 9.96 -14.87 -13.00
C GLU A 455 10.51 -15.40 -11.67
N SER A 456 11.80 -15.77 -11.64
CA SER A 456 12.49 -16.20 -10.43
C SER A 456 12.69 -15.03 -9.49
N PHE A 457 11.72 -14.80 -8.59
CA PHE A 457 11.79 -13.73 -7.60
C PHE A 457 12.76 -14.10 -6.46
N LEU A 458 13.71 -13.20 -6.20
CA LEU A 458 14.64 -13.31 -5.06
C LEU A 458 14.44 -12.12 -4.11
N PHE A 459 14.46 -12.42 -2.83
CA PHE A 459 14.46 -11.41 -1.77
C PHE A 459 15.83 -10.75 -1.67
N ASP A 460 15.86 -9.50 -1.23
CA ASP A 460 17.09 -8.81 -0.87
C ASP A 460 17.69 -9.46 0.37
N GLY A 461 18.76 -10.24 0.17
CA GLY A 461 19.41 -11.07 1.17
C GLY A 461 20.50 -11.91 0.52
N THR A 462 21.04 -12.87 1.26
CA THR A 462 22.09 -13.77 0.78
C THR A 462 21.52 -14.87 -0.12
N ILE A 463 22.41 -15.55 -0.85
CA ILE A 463 22.07 -16.78 -1.59
C ILE A 463 21.47 -17.81 -0.63
N ARG A 464 22.14 -18.01 0.54
CA ARG A 464 21.68 -18.93 1.60
C ARG A 464 20.27 -18.60 2.09
N GLU A 465 20.00 -17.36 2.46
CA GLU A 465 18.68 -16.93 2.94
C GLU A 465 17.59 -17.15 1.90
N ASN A 466 17.89 -16.92 0.63
CA ASN A 466 16.96 -17.15 -0.46
C ASN A 466 16.61 -18.62 -0.66
N ILE A 467 17.56 -19.54 -0.50
CA ILE A 467 17.32 -20.98 -0.63
C ILE A 467 16.59 -21.52 0.61
N LEU A 468 17.04 -21.13 1.82
CA LEU A 468 16.41 -21.52 3.08
C LEU A 468 14.99 -20.95 3.27
N PHE A 469 14.56 -20.02 2.41
CA PHE A 469 13.21 -19.43 2.48
C PHE A 469 12.08 -20.47 2.51
N SER A 470 12.23 -21.58 1.76
CA SER A 470 11.25 -22.66 1.71
C SER A 470 11.27 -23.56 2.95
N ARG A 471 12.42 -23.72 3.59
CA ARG A 471 12.62 -24.58 4.76
C ARG A 471 13.71 -24.00 5.66
N PRO A 472 13.37 -23.06 6.56
CA PRO A 472 14.34 -22.38 7.44
C PRO A 472 15.10 -23.34 8.40
N ASP A 473 14.47 -24.47 8.74
CA ASP A 473 15.02 -25.48 9.68
C ASP A 473 15.81 -26.59 8.98
N ALA A 474 16.13 -26.43 7.69
CA ALA A 474 16.91 -27.42 6.95
C ALA A 474 18.34 -27.57 7.52
N THR A 475 18.85 -28.81 7.55
CA THR A 475 20.22 -29.04 7.96
C THR A 475 21.20 -28.56 6.88
N GLU A 476 22.44 -28.28 7.27
CA GLU A 476 23.47 -27.84 6.32
C GLU A 476 23.69 -28.89 5.21
N GLU A 477 23.59 -30.16 5.54
CA GLU A 477 23.69 -31.26 4.57
C GLU A 477 22.56 -31.19 3.53
N GLN A 478 21.30 -30.94 3.96
CA GLN A 478 20.16 -30.78 3.07
C GLN A 478 20.30 -29.52 2.18
N PHE A 479 20.81 -28.43 2.75
CA PHE A 479 21.09 -27.21 2.03
C PHE A 479 22.14 -27.42 0.93
N LEU A 480 23.28 -28.02 1.27
CA LEU A 480 24.37 -28.31 0.32
C LEU A 480 23.92 -29.29 -0.76
N PHE A 481 23.15 -30.32 -0.41
CA PHE A 481 22.55 -31.23 -1.40
C PHE A 481 21.68 -30.49 -2.41
N ALA A 482 20.79 -29.58 -1.95
CA ALA A 482 19.95 -28.80 -2.83
C ALA A 482 20.76 -27.85 -3.73
N CYS A 483 21.83 -27.24 -3.18
CA CYS A 483 22.74 -26.38 -3.92
C CYS A 483 23.49 -27.14 -5.01
N HIS A 484 24.06 -28.31 -4.67
CA HIS A 484 24.79 -29.15 -5.59
C HIS A 484 23.90 -29.67 -6.73
N THR A 485 22.72 -30.20 -6.39
CA THR A 485 21.77 -30.72 -7.37
C THR A 485 21.27 -29.63 -8.34
N ALA A 486 21.15 -28.39 -7.87
CA ALA A 486 20.75 -27.25 -8.71
C ALA A 486 21.96 -26.52 -9.35
N ASN A 487 23.18 -27.03 -9.21
CA ASN A 487 24.44 -26.43 -9.66
C ASN A 487 24.63 -24.96 -9.19
N VAL A 488 24.18 -24.65 -7.96
CA VAL A 488 24.36 -23.34 -7.36
C VAL A 488 25.79 -23.13 -6.89
N ASP A 489 26.44 -24.16 -6.41
CA ASP A 489 27.85 -24.23 -5.95
C ASP A 489 28.80 -23.67 -7.01
N GLU A 490 28.61 -24.03 -8.27
CA GLU A 490 29.45 -23.61 -9.41
C GLU A 490 29.66 -22.09 -9.48
N PHE A 491 28.62 -21.31 -9.26
CA PHE A 491 28.74 -19.85 -9.30
C PHE A 491 28.87 -19.21 -7.92
N ALA A 492 28.32 -19.85 -6.85
CA ALA A 492 28.41 -19.33 -5.51
C ALA A 492 29.86 -19.32 -5.01
N GLU A 493 30.64 -20.37 -5.31
CA GLU A 493 32.05 -20.46 -4.95
C GLU A 493 32.95 -19.42 -5.67
N ARG A 494 32.50 -18.84 -6.78
CA ARG A 494 33.20 -17.76 -7.47
C ARG A 494 33.06 -16.41 -6.78
N PHE A 495 32.10 -16.27 -5.86
CA PHE A 495 31.95 -15.04 -5.09
C PHE A 495 32.83 -15.09 -3.82
N PRO A 496 33.39 -13.94 -3.40
CA PRO A 496 34.26 -13.89 -2.21
C PRO A 496 33.59 -14.39 -0.92
N GLU A 497 32.28 -14.21 -0.81
CA GLU A 497 31.48 -14.58 0.37
C GLU A 497 30.72 -15.90 0.16
N GLY A 498 30.93 -16.61 -0.94
CA GLY A 498 30.27 -17.88 -1.24
C GLY A 498 28.74 -17.76 -1.19
N TYR A 499 28.10 -18.66 -0.44
CA TYR A 499 26.64 -18.66 -0.24
C TYR A 499 26.13 -17.48 0.59
N ASP A 500 26.99 -16.76 1.32
CA ASP A 500 26.62 -15.59 2.10
C ASP A 500 26.67 -14.30 1.27
N THR A 501 26.93 -14.40 -0.03
CA THR A 501 26.89 -13.28 -0.97
C THR A 501 25.48 -12.71 -1.07
N VAL A 502 25.36 -11.39 -0.87
CA VAL A 502 24.09 -10.65 -0.99
C VAL A 502 23.75 -10.43 -2.46
N VAL A 503 22.58 -10.95 -2.89
CA VAL A 503 22.14 -10.95 -4.29
C VAL A 503 21.52 -9.61 -4.73
N GLY A 504 21.14 -8.75 -3.77
CA GLY A 504 20.48 -7.47 -4.01
C GLY A 504 18.99 -7.59 -4.37
N GLU A 505 18.33 -6.45 -4.49
CA GLU A 505 16.89 -6.40 -4.78
C GLU A 505 16.58 -7.15 -6.08
N ARG A 506 15.67 -8.13 -6.01
CA ARG A 506 15.28 -9.03 -7.11
C ARG A 506 16.45 -9.79 -7.76
N GLY A 507 17.55 -9.96 -7.05
CA GLY A 507 18.71 -10.69 -7.57
C GLY A 507 19.42 -9.98 -8.73
N VAL A 508 19.48 -8.65 -8.71
CA VAL A 508 20.04 -7.82 -9.79
C VAL A 508 21.51 -8.14 -10.11
N LYS A 509 22.25 -8.70 -9.15
CA LYS A 509 23.65 -9.11 -9.31
C LYS A 509 23.83 -10.46 -9.99
N LEU A 510 22.76 -11.21 -10.23
CA LEU A 510 22.79 -12.54 -10.81
C LEU A 510 22.28 -12.57 -12.23
N SER A 511 22.82 -13.48 -13.06
CA SER A 511 22.27 -13.77 -14.38
C SER A 511 20.89 -14.42 -14.29
N GLY A 512 20.14 -14.46 -15.40
CA GLY A 512 18.84 -15.15 -15.48
C GLY A 512 18.94 -16.62 -15.05
N GLY A 513 19.92 -17.34 -15.56
CA GLY A 513 20.16 -18.75 -15.23
C GLY A 513 20.54 -18.98 -13.77
N GLN A 514 21.37 -18.09 -13.19
CA GLN A 514 21.72 -18.18 -11.78
C GLN A 514 20.50 -17.98 -10.87
N ARG A 515 19.62 -17.01 -11.19
CA ARG A 515 18.36 -16.82 -10.45
C ARG A 515 17.45 -18.05 -10.55
N GLN A 516 17.36 -18.65 -11.72
CA GLN A 516 16.55 -19.85 -11.93
C GLN A 516 17.09 -21.05 -11.14
N ARG A 517 18.42 -21.27 -11.16
CA ARG A 517 19.07 -22.33 -10.34
C ARG A 517 18.82 -22.14 -8.84
N LEU A 518 18.84 -20.90 -8.34
CA LEU A 518 18.44 -20.60 -6.96
C LEU A 518 16.97 -20.97 -6.69
N SER A 519 16.07 -20.72 -7.62
CA SER A 519 14.65 -21.07 -7.47
C SER A 519 14.46 -22.61 -7.50
N ILE A 520 15.25 -23.33 -8.29
CA ILE A 520 15.26 -24.80 -8.30
C ILE A 520 15.79 -25.34 -6.98
N ALA A 521 16.92 -24.80 -6.47
CA ALA A 521 17.46 -25.18 -5.17
C ALA A 521 16.44 -24.96 -4.03
N ARG A 522 15.74 -23.84 -4.06
CA ARG A 522 14.65 -23.53 -3.13
C ARG A 522 13.52 -24.58 -3.19
N ALA A 523 13.13 -24.99 -4.39
CA ALA A 523 12.09 -26.00 -4.59
C ALA A 523 12.58 -27.41 -4.19
N LEU A 524 13.84 -27.77 -4.44
CA LEU A 524 14.46 -29.03 -3.99
C LEU A 524 14.47 -29.13 -2.47
N LEU A 525 14.88 -28.05 -1.80
CA LEU A 525 14.96 -28.00 -0.33
C LEU A 525 13.59 -28.15 0.34
N ALA A 526 12.53 -27.66 -0.30
CA ALA A 526 11.16 -27.83 0.16
C ALA A 526 10.70 -29.30 0.16
N ALA A 527 11.36 -30.17 -0.63
CA ALA A 527 11.02 -31.59 -0.80
C ALA A 527 9.52 -31.83 -1.07
N PRO A 528 8.92 -31.18 -2.10
CA PRO A 528 7.49 -31.22 -2.33
C PRO A 528 7.00 -32.58 -2.83
N ARG A 529 5.69 -32.86 -2.65
CA ARG A 529 5.01 -34.01 -3.27
C ARG A 529 4.40 -33.66 -4.64
N ILE A 530 3.92 -32.41 -4.76
CA ILE A 530 3.44 -31.86 -6.03
C ILE A 530 4.36 -30.71 -6.43
N LEU A 531 4.85 -30.76 -7.67
CA LEU A 531 5.74 -29.77 -8.24
C LEU A 531 5.04 -29.00 -9.37
N ILE A 532 5.22 -27.69 -9.37
CA ILE A 532 4.67 -26.81 -10.40
C ILE A 532 5.84 -26.03 -11.02
N LEU A 533 5.97 -26.19 -12.34
CA LEU A 533 7.01 -25.53 -13.12
C LEU A 533 6.37 -24.62 -14.18
N ASP A 534 6.68 -23.34 -14.12
CA ASP A 534 6.36 -22.41 -15.21
C ASP A 534 7.67 -22.12 -15.95
N GLU A 535 7.91 -22.85 -17.06
CA GLU A 535 9.19 -22.89 -17.74
C GLU A 535 9.35 -21.73 -18.74
N ALA A 536 10.18 -20.73 -18.39
CA ALA A 536 10.64 -19.72 -19.31
C ALA A 536 12.18 -19.60 -19.30
N THR A 537 12.80 -20.37 -20.17
CA THR A 537 14.27 -20.36 -20.34
C THR A 537 14.71 -19.66 -21.65
N SER A 538 13.85 -18.86 -22.25
CA SER A 538 14.02 -18.29 -23.60
C SER A 538 15.19 -17.32 -23.79
N SER A 539 15.97 -17.01 -22.76
CA SER A 539 17.08 -16.04 -22.81
C SER A 539 18.38 -16.55 -22.16
N LEU A 540 18.58 -17.87 -22.11
CA LEU A 540 19.75 -18.48 -21.47
C LEU A 540 20.73 -19.00 -22.52
N ASP A 541 22.02 -18.97 -22.16
CA ASP A 541 23.07 -19.67 -22.90
C ASP A 541 22.94 -21.19 -22.79
N SER A 542 23.41 -21.92 -23.79
CA SER A 542 23.24 -23.39 -23.89
C SER A 542 23.84 -24.16 -22.72
N GLU A 543 24.93 -23.68 -22.13
CA GLU A 543 25.58 -24.32 -20.97
C GLU A 543 24.73 -24.19 -19.72
N SER A 544 24.27 -22.97 -19.39
CA SER A 544 23.33 -22.71 -18.29
C SER A 544 22.03 -23.49 -18.46
N GLU A 545 21.55 -23.66 -19.68
CA GLU A 545 20.36 -24.42 -20.00
C GLU A 545 20.52 -25.92 -19.66
N ALA A 546 21.64 -26.54 -20.04
CA ALA A 546 21.91 -27.94 -19.75
C ALA A 546 21.93 -28.21 -18.22
N MET A 547 22.55 -27.31 -17.45
CA MET A 547 22.57 -27.39 -15.98
C MET A 547 21.17 -27.25 -15.36
N ILE A 548 20.37 -26.33 -15.86
CA ILE A 548 18.99 -26.14 -15.40
C ILE A 548 18.15 -27.37 -15.72
N GLN A 549 18.28 -27.94 -16.92
CA GLN A 549 17.56 -29.15 -17.30
C GLN A 549 17.94 -30.36 -16.43
N SER A 550 19.20 -30.51 -16.08
CA SER A 550 19.67 -31.56 -15.15
C SER A 550 19.04 -31.37 -13.77
N GLY A 551 19.08 -30.17 -13.19
CA GLY A 551 18.45 -29.86 -11.90
C GLY A 551 16.93 -30.05 -11.92
N LEU A 552 16.26 -29.68 -13.00
CA LEU A 552 14.82 -29.91 -13.18
C LEU A 552 14.48 -31.39 -13.27
N ALA A 553 15.26 -32.20 -13.99
CA ALA A 553 15.04 -33.62 -14.11
C ALA A 553 15.11 -34.32 -12.73
N GLU A 554 16.10 -33.96 -11.91
CA GLU A 554 16.20 -34.47 -10.54
C GLU A 554 15.06 -33.98 -9.65
N LEU A 555 14.67 -32.69 -9.82
CA LEU A 555 13.56 -32.12 -9.08
C LEU A 555 12.22 -32.81 -9.43
N MET A 556 12.01 -33.22 -10.66
CA MET A 556 10.79 -33.92 -11.10
C MET A 556 10.72 -35.38 -10.67
N HIS A 557 11.87 -36.03 -10.43
CA HIS A 557 11.94 -37.46 -10.15
C HIS A 557 11.09 -37.85 -8.92
N GLY A 558 10.15 -38.80 -9.12
CA GLY A 558 9.27 -39.31 -8.08
C GLY A 558 8.23 -38.35 -7.53
N ARG A 559 7.98 -37.22 -8.20
CA ARG A 559 6.99 -36.20 -7.81
C ARG A 559 5.94 -36.00 -8.88
N THR A 560 4.70 -35.78 -8.46
CA THR A 560 3.65 -35.37 -9.40
C THR A 560 3.94 -33.97 -9.89
N THR A 561 4.23 -33.83 -11.17
CA THR A 561 4.73 -32.58 -11.74
C THR A 561 3.77 -32.02 -12.77
N PHE A 562 3.45 -30.74 -12.62
CA PHE A 562 2.73 -29.95 -13.64
C PHE A 562 3.70 -28.93 -14.24
N VAL A 563 3.83 -28.94 -15.57
CA VAL A 563 4.75 -28.04 -16.26
C VAL A 563 4.01 -27.26 -17.36
N ILE A 564 4.11 -25.93 -17.35
CA ILE A 564 3.77 -25.12 -18.51
C ILE A 564 4.98 -25.18 -19.43
N ALA A 565 4.89 -26.09 -20.41
CA ALA A 565 6.03 -26.42 -21.22
C ALA A 565 6.20 -25.45 -22.40
N HIS A 566 7.36 -24.83 -22.46
CA HIS A 566 7.84 -24.01 -23.56
C HIS A 566 9.04 -24.64 -24.29
N ARG A 567 9.52 -25.80 -23.84
CA ARG A 567 10.65 -26.54 -24.41
C ARG A 567 10.21 -27.91 -24.92
N LEU A 568 10.67 -28.25 -26.11
CA LEU A 568 10.37 -29.52 -26.74
C LEU A 568 10.90 -30.71 -25.94
N SER A 569 12.09 -30.58 -25.32
CA SER A 569 12.68 -31.62 -24.46
C SER A 569 11.79 -32.02 -23.29
N THR A 570 11.16 -31.03 -22.65
CA THR A 570 10.25 -31.24 -21.51
C THR A 570 8.93 -31.84 -21.99
N ILE A 571 8.38 -31.33 -23.12
CA ILE A 571 7.13 -31.85 -23.70
C ILE A 571 7.28 -33.33 -24.07
N ARG A 572 8.38 -33.73 -24.73
CA ARG A 572 8.59 -35.12 -25.17
C ARG A 572 8.72 -36.13 -24.03
N ARG A 573 9.17 -35.70 -22.87
CA ARG A 573 9.35 -36.57 -21.67
C ARG A 573 8.13 -36.62 -20.78
N ALA A 574 7.10 -35.84 -21.06
CA ALA A 574 5.88 -35.82 -20.25
C ALA A 574 5.08 -37.11 -20.44
N ASP A 575 4.58 -37.67 -19.33
CA ASP A 575 3.70 -38.84 -19.34
C ASP A 575 2.33 -38.52 -19.91
N GLN A 576 1.88 -37.26 -19.67
CA GLN A 576 0.64 -36.73 -20.21
C GLN A 576 0.84 -35.32 -20.73
N ILE A 577 0.29 -35.04 -21.89
CA ILE A 577 0.23 -33.70 -22.49
C ILE A 577 -1.22 -33.29 -22.58
N LEU A 578 -1.56 -32.10 -22.09
CA LEU A 578 -2.86 -31.47 -22.20
C LEU A 578 -2.74 -30.24 -23.09
N VAL A 579 -3.37 -30.30 -24.26
CA VAL A 579 -3.41 -29.15 -25.19
C VAL A 579 -4.60 -28.28 -24.81
N VAL A 580 -4.29 -27.06 -24.34
CA VAL A 580 -5.28 -26.11 -23.86
C VAL A 580 -5.47 -24.98 -24.87
N GLU A 581 -6.70 -24.81 -25.37
CA GLU A 581 -7.09 -23.74 -26.29
C GLU A 581 -8.40 -23.11 -25.82
N GLN A 582 -8.42 -21.79 -25.73
CA GLN A 582 -9.61 -21.01 -25.34
C GLN A 582 -10.32 -21.54 -24.08
N GLY A 583 -9.55 -21.98 -23.08
CA GLY A 583 -10.10 -22.48 -21.83
C GLY A 583 -10.66 -23.91 -21.87
N LEU A 584 -10.39 -24.67 -22.92
CA LEU A 584 -10.80 -26.08 -23.10
C LEU A 584 -9.56 -26.96 -23.30
N ILE A 585 -9.62 -28.23 -22.87
CA ILE A 585 -8.65 -29.26 -23.26
C ILE A 585 -9.13 -29.85 -24.59
N VAL A 586 -8.41 -29.53 -25.68
CA VAL A 586 -8.77 -29.97 -27.04
C VAL A 586 -8.13 -31.29 -27.40
N GLU A 587 -6.95 -31.62 -26.86
CA GLU A 587 -6.24 -32.89 -27.07
C GLU A 587 -5.57 -33.33 -25.77
N ARG A 588 -5.51 -34.67 -25.59
CA ARG A 588 -4.86 -35.33 -24.43
C ARG A 588 -4.19 -36.60 -24.88
N GLY A 589 -2.96 -36.86 -24.43
CA GLY A 589 -2.20 -38.07 -24.71
C GLY A 589 -0.73 -37.88 -24.41
N ASN A 590 0.12 -38.83 -24.81
CA ASN A 590 1.56 -38.68 -24.79
C ASN A 590 2.08 -38.07 -26.11
N HIS A 591 3.39 -37.77 -26.17
CA HIS A 591 4.00 -37.17 -27.36
C HIS A 591 3.74 -38.00 -28.65
N ALA A 592 3.96 -39.32 -28.61
CA ALA A 592 3.83 -40.17 -29.78
C ALA A 592 2.40 -40.22 -30.29
N GLU A 593 1.42 -40.38 -29.38
CA GLU A 593 0.00 -40.39 -29.71
C GLU A 593 -0.46 -39.08 -30.37
N LEU A 594 -0.13 -37.94 -29.72
CA LEU A 594 -0.59 -36.64 -30.20
C LEU A 594 0.13 -36.19 -31.48
N PHE A 595 1.38 -36.58 -31.66
CA PHE A 595 2.11 -36.30 -32.89
C PHE A 595 1.55 -37.09 -34.08
N ALA A 596 1.18 -38.37 -33.87
CA ALA A 596 0.56 -39.21 -34.88
C ALA A 596 -0.85 -38.72 -35.28
N LEU A 597 -1.60 -38.08 -34.39
CA LEU A 597 -2.92 -37.50 -34.65
C LEU A 597 -2.89 -36.34 -35.66
N ARG A 598 -1.72 -35.73 -35.91
CA ARG A 598 -1.54 -34.54 -36.77
C ARG A 598 -2.53 -33.40 -36.45
N GLY A 599 -2.92 -33.27 -35.20
CA GLY A 599 -3.87 -32.27 -34.71
C GLY A 599 -3.20 -30.99 -34.24
N ARG A 600 -3.84 -30.31 -33.28
CA ARG A 600 -3.36 -29.04 -32.74
C ARG A 600 -1.99 -29.12 -32.07
N TYR A 601 -1.72 -30.24 -31.38
CA TYR A 601 -0.41 -30.52 -30.79
C TYR A 601 0.68 -30.55 -31.86
N HIS A 602 0.45 -31.29 -32.95
CA HIS A 602 1.39 -31.40 -34.04
C HIS A 602 1.74 -30.03 -34.64
N ASP A 603 0.72 -29.17 -34.86
CA ASP A 603 0.92 -27.83 -35.39
C ASP A 603 1.76 -26.96 -34.44
N LEU A 604 1.49 -27.00 -33.12
CA LEU A 604 2.25 -26.25 -32.13
C LEU A 604 3.70 -26.75 -32.04
N TYR A 605 3.89 -28.07 -32.03
CA TYR A 605 5.18 -28.72 -31.97
C TYR A 605 6.03 -28.41 -33.20
N THR A 606 5.47 -28.54 -34.41
CA THR A 606 6.18 -28.31 -35.67
C THR A 606 6.60 -26.86 -35.83
N ARG A 607 5.72 -25.91 -35.46
CA ARG A 607 6.07 -24.48 -35.47
C ARG A 607 7.21 -24.16 -34.51
N GLN A 608 7.20 -24.76 -33.32
CA GLN A 608 8.24 -24.54 -32.33
C GLN A 608 9.55 -25.21 -32.71
N HIS A 609 9.51 -26.42 -33.27
CA HIS A 609 10.68 -27.11 -33.81
C HIS A 609 11.31 -26.34 -34.96
N GLY A 610 10.53 -25.82 -35.90
CA GLY A 610 11.02 -24.96 -36.97
C GLY A 610 11.72 -23.70 -36.48
N LEU A 611 11.19 -23.07 -35.43
CA LEU A 611 11.83 -21.91 -34.78
C LEU A 611 13.14 -22.27 -34.08
N GLU A 612 13.20 -23.39 -33.36
CA GLU A 612 14.42 -23.84 -32.68
C GLU A 612 15.50 -24.29 -33.71
N ALA A 613 15.14 -24.97 -34.77
CA ALA A 613 16.05 -25.36 -35.82
C ALA A 613 16.63 -24.13 -36.55
N ASN A 614 15.79 -23.13 -36.84
CA ASN A 614 16.20 -21.90 -37.53
C ASN A 614 17.06 -20.95 -36.69
N LEU A 615 17.05 -21.06 -35.36
CA LEU A 615 17.92 -20.27 -34.46
C LEU A 615 19.43 -20.58 -34.65
N PHE A 616 19.78 -21.74 -35.23
CA PHE A 616 21.14 -22.20 -35.42
C PHE A 616 21.59 -22.16 -36.92
N LEU A 617 20.70 -21.74 -37.82
CA LEU A 617 20.99 -21.61 -39.25
C LEU A 617 21.32 -20.16 -39.61
N ALA A 618 22.27 -19.97 -40.54
CA ALA A 618 22.55 -18.65 -41.07
C ALA A 618 21.35 -18.10 -41.85
N PRO A 619 21.15 -16.77 -41.96
CA PRO A 619 20.05 -16.18 -42.70
C PRO A 619 20.03 -16.73 -44.16
N GLY A 620 18.97 -17.50 -44.49
CA GLY A 620 18.79 -18.10 -45.82
C GLY A 620 19.04 -19.62 -45.91
N GLU A 621 19.50 -20.29 -44.85
CA GLU A 621 19.75 -21.75 -44.85
C GLU A 621 18.54 -22.60 -44.42
N GLY A 622 17.46 -22.00 -43.96
CA GLY A 622 16.28 -22.72 -43.45
C GLY A 622 15.06 -22.72 -44.34
N ASP A 623 15.11 -22.15 -45.56
CA ASP A 623 13.94 -21.99 -46.44
C ASP A 623 13.62 -23.24 -47.30
N LYS A 624 14.35 -24.34 -47.14
CA LYS A 624 14.02 -25.61 -47.78
C LYS A 624 13.44 -26.57 -46.74
N ILE A 625 12.14 -26.78 -46.80
CA ILE A 625 11.50 -27.95 -46.22
C ILE A 625 11.98 -29.12 -47.09
N GLU A 626 12.84 -30.00 -46.53
CA GLU A 626 13.09 -31.31 -47.16
C GLU A 626 11.75 -32.06 -47.15
N GLU A 627 11.20 -32.25 -48.35
CA GLU A 627 10.12 -33.22 -48.59
C GLU A 627 10.68 -34.58 -48.20
N ASP A 628 9.96 -35.30 -47.36
CA ASP A 628 10.28 -36.63 -46.83
C ASP A 628 10.76 -37.56 -47.98
N GLU A 629 12.00 -38.07 -47.89
CA GLU A 629 12.40 -39.23 -48.61
C GLU A 629 11.46 -40.39 -48.20
N GLU A 630 10.62 -40.79 -49.13
CA GLU A 630 9.91 -42.05 -49.09
C GLU A 630 10.94 -43.18 -48.94
N VAL A 631 10.95 -43.83 -47.78
CA VAL A 631 11.70 -45.09 -47.62
C VAL A 631 10.92 -46.16 -48.40
N GLU A 632 11.36 -46.39 -49.64
CA GLU A 632 11.10 -47.64 -50.35
C GLU A 632 12.01 -48.76 -49.83
N GLU A 633 11.35 -49.90 -49.46
CA GLU A 633 11.83 -51.24 -49.12
C GLU A 633 12.58 -51.48 -47.82
#